data_583b535dd99e976212807084c32c513b
#
_entry.id   583b535dd99e976212807084c32c513b
#
_cell.length_a   1.000
_cell.length_b   1.000
_cell.length_c   1.000
_cell.angle_alpha   90.00
_cell.angle_beta   90.00
_cell.angle_gamma   90.00
#
_symmetry.space_group_name_H-M   'P 1'
#
loop_
_entity.id
_entity.type
_entity.pdbx_description
1 polymer ?
#
loop_
_entity_poly.entity_id
_entity_poly.type
_entity_poly.pdbx_seq_one_letter_code
_entity_poly.pdbx_strand_id
1 'polypeptide(L)'
;SPVHLRQIFLNIYGNCIKYNRIGGKIRTVSDYTEAVDGITTYEWTITDTGIGMSREYQEHIFEPFSQEREDARSTQQGIGLGMAIVKGLIEKMGGTIEVKSEEGIGSTFIIRIPFKLAPAPDTVKKTAAQMDISGLNLLLVEDNELNAEIAETLLSDEGANLTVAE
;
A
#
# COMPACT_ATOMS: atom_id res chain seq x y z
N SER A 1 -13.51 2.11 0.60
CA SER A 1 -13.07 3.51 0.42
C SER A 1 -11.55 3.55 0.22
N PRO A 2 -11.04 4.22 -0.83
CA PRO A 2 -9.58 4.34 -1.07
C PRO A 2 -8.84 4.96 0.11
N VAL A 3 -9.46 5.90 0.81
CA VAL A 3 -8.87 6.57 1.99
C VAL A 3 -8.63 5.57 3.13
N HIS A 4 -9.58 4.67 3.38
CA HIS A 4 -9.44 3.63 4.42
C HIS A 4 -8.31 2.66 4.07
N LEU A 5 -8.24 2.19 2.81
CA LEU A 5 -7.16 1.32 2.35
C LEU A 5 -5.79 1.99 2.53
N ARG A 6 -5.67 3.25 2.09
CA ARG A 6 -4.44 4.01 2.26
C ARG A 6 -4.02 4.09 3.74
N GLN A 7 -4.96 4.37 4.64
CA GLN A 7 -4.70 4.45 6.08
C GLN A 7 -4.24 3.12 6.66
N ILE A 8 -4.88 1.99 6.25
CA ILE A 8 -4.49 0.64 6.65
C ILE A 8 -3.04 0.37 6.26
N PHE A 9 -2.70 0.55 4.98
CA PHE A 9 -1.35 0.26 4.49
C PHE A 9 -0.29 1.19 5.07
N LEU A 10 -0.56 2.48 5.22
CA LEU A 10 0.37 3.42 5.84
C LEU A 10 0.72 3.04 7.29
N ASN A 11 -0.27 2.59 8.09
CA ASN A 11 0.00 2.16 9.46
C ASN A 11 0.83 0.86 9.49
N ILE A 12 0.50 -0.13 8.65
CA ILE A 12 1.22 -1.41 8.63
C ILE A 12 2.64 -1.23 8.11
N TYR A 13 2.83 -0.55 6.96
CA TYR A 13 4.17 -0.30 6.42
C TYR A 13 4.98 0.60 7.35
N GLY A 14 4.35 1.61 7.99
CA GLY A 14 5.00 2.43 8.99
C GLY A 14 5.57 1.59 10.14
N ASN A 15 4.82 0.61 10.62
CA ASN A 15 5.31 -0.33 11.64
C ASN A 15 6.41 -1.24 11.09
N CYS A 16 6.23 -1.84 9.90
CA CYS A 16 7.24 -2.68 9.27
C CYS A 16 8.57 -1.93 9.04
N ILE A 17 8.53 -0.63 8.75
CA ILE A 17 9.74 0.20 8.60
C ILE A 17 10.33 0.53 9.96
N LYS A 18 9.51 1.02 10.90
CA LYS A 18 9.93 1.48 12.22
C LYS A 18 10.61 0.39 13.04
N TYR A 19 10.08 -0.83 12.97
CA TYR A 19 10.57 -1.97 13.74
C TYR A 19 11.45 -2.92 12.93
N ASN A 20 11.90 -2.52 11.75
CA ASN A 20 12.83 -3.31 10.95
C ASN A 20 14.30 -3.07 11.40
N ARG A 21 15.17 -3.94 10.91
CA ARG A 21 16.62 -3.81 11.07
C ARG A 21 17.20 -3.04 9.89
N ILE A 22 18.35 -2.44 10.10
CA ILE A 22 19.14 -1.86 9.01
C ILE A 22 19.48 -2.98 8.00
N GLY A 23 19.17 -2.76 6.73
CA GLY A 23 19.32 -3.77 5.67
C GLY A 23 18.22 -4.84 5.64
N GLY A 24 17.21 -4.72 6.50
CA GLY A 24 16.03 -5.61 6.48
C GLY A 24 15.16 -5.41 5.24
N LYS A 25 14.21 -6.31 5.08
CA LYS A 25 13.32 -6.36 3.91
C LYS A 25 11.87 -6.31 4.33
N ILE A 26 11.03 -5.77 3.45
CA ILE A 26 9.57 -5.87 3.52
C ILE A 26 9.12 -6.48 2.20
N ARG A 27 8.32 -7.53 2.27
CA ARG A 27 7.76 -8.22 1.11
C ARG A 27 6.25 -8.16 1.20
N THR A 28 5.60 -7.78 0.10
CA THR A 28 4.15 -7.85 -0.02
C THR A 28 3.79 -8.81 -1.16
N VAL A 29 2.84 -9.68 -0.87
CA VAL A 29 2.19 -10.52 -1.87
C VAL A 29 0.71 -10.20 -1.82
N SER A 30 0.08 -10.06 -2.96
CA SER A 30 -1.38 -9.89 -3.06
C SER A 30 -1.97 -11.01 -3.91
N ASP A 31 -3.10 -11.52 -3.47
CA ASP A 31 -3.89 -12.52 -4.15
C ASP A 31 -5.38 -12.17 -4.03
N TYR A 32 -6.22 -12.83 -4.80
CA TYR A 32 -7.66 -12.65 -4.71
C TYR A 32 -8.41 -13.94 -5.05
N THR A 33 -9.59 -14.10 -4.46
CA THR A 33 -10.47 -15.22 -4.79
C THR A 33 -11.28 -14.90 -6.04
N GLU A 34 -11.69 -15.95 -6.78
CA GLU A 34 -12.70 -15.77 -7.81
C GLU A 34 -13.98 -15.16 -7.22
N ALA A 35 -14.66 -14.36 -8.03
CA ALA A 35 -15.85 -13.67 -7.57
C ALA A 35 -17.01 -14.64 -7.36
N VAL A 36 -17.64 -14.57 -6.18
CA VAL A 36 -18.88 -15.26 -5.86
C VAL A 36 -19.93 -14.20 -5.56
N ASP A 37 -21.08 -14.28 -6.21
CA ASP A 37 -22.18 -13.30 -6.08
C ASP A 37 -21.72 -11.83 -6.27
N GLY A 38 -20.78 -11.61 -7.17
CA GLY A 38 -20.22 -10.29 -7.45
C GLY A 38 -19.32 -9.72 -6.36
N ILE A 39 -18.85 -10.57 -5.45
CA ILE A 39 -17.88 -10.22 -4.40
C ILE A 39 -16.59 -11.00 -4.63
N THR A 40 -15.47 -10.31 -4.63
CA THR A 40 -14.12 -10.89 -4.62
C THR A 40 -13.42 -10.50 -3.32
N THR A 41 -12.65 -11.41 -2.73
CA THR A 41 -11.86 -11.10 -1.53
C THR A 41 -10.40 -10.99 -1.92
N TYR A 42 -9.83 -9.83 -1.67
CA TYR A 42 -8.39 -9.62 -1.79
C TYR A 42 -7.70 -10.00 -0.49
N GLU A 43 -6.59 -10.73 -0.63
CA GLU A 43 -5.67 -11.04 0.46
C GLU A 43 -4.34 -10.36 0.21
N TRP A 44 -3.82 -9.66 1.22
CA TRP A 44 -2.46 -9.13 1.23
C TRP A 44 -1.68 -9.77 2.38
N THR A 45 -0.56 -10.36 2.05
CA THR A 45 0.43 -10.86 3.00
C THR A 45 1.63 -9.93 3.00
N ILE A 46 1.84 -9.20 4.10
CA ILE A 46 2.95 -8.25 4.29
C ILE A 46 3.89 -8.84 5.33
N THR A 47 5.11 -9.16 4.92
CA THR A 47 6.14 -9.77 5.79
C THR A 47 7.34 -8.83 5.90
N ASP A 48 7.79 -8.57 7.11
CA ASP A 48 9.04 -7.89 7.41
C ASP A 48 10.07 -8.82 8.08
N THR A 49 11.33 -8.40 8.04
CA THR A 49 12.45 -9.09 8.69
C THR A 49 12.92 -8.33 9.94
N GLY A 50 12.00 -7.68 10.61
CA GLY A 50 12.26 -6.82 11.76
C GLY A 50 12.60 -7.57 13.05
N ILE A 51 12.40 -6.88 14.16
CA ILE A 51 12.67 -7.45 15.50
C ILE A 51 11.66 -8.52 15.91
N GLY A 52 10.51 -8.60 15.23
CA GLY A 52 9.40 -9.44 15.62
C GLY A 52 8.71 -8.98 16.91
N MET A 53 7.81 -9.81 17.42
CA MET A 53 6.99 -9.54 18.60
C MET A 53 6.89 -10.78 19.48
N SER A 54 6.84 -10.58 20.79
CA SER A 54 6.57 -11.65 21.77
C SER A 54 5.18 -12.25 21.55
N ARG A 55 4.99 -13.48 21.95
CA ARG A 55 3.68 -14.15 21.85
C ARG A 55 2.61 -13.42 22.66
N GLU A 56 2.97 -12.94 23.82
CA GLU A 56 2.09 -12.16 24.69
C GLU A 56 1.62 -10.88 24.02
N TYR A 57 2.53 -10.11 23.40
CA TYR A 57 2.17 -8.87 22.74
C TYR A 57 1.31 -9.09 21.48
N GLN A 58 1.49 -10.20 20.76
CA GLN A 58 0.67 -10.51 19.58
C GLN A 58 -0.82 -10.62 19.92
N GLU A 59 -1.18 -11.03 21.15
CA GLU A 59 -2.58 -11.11 21.60
C GLU A 59 -3.21 -9.71 21.78
N HIS A 60 -2.37 -8.70 22.05
CA HIS A 60 -2.78 -7.33 22.39
C HIS A 60 -2.44 -6.28 21.33
N ILE A 61 -1.75 -6.63 20.24
CA ILE A 61 -1.27 -5.67 19.23
C ILE A 61 -2.39 -4.79 18.64
N PHE A 62 -3.62 -5.29 18.60
CA PHE A 62 -4.77 -4.58 18.08
C PHE A 62 -5.56 -3.82 19.15
N GLU A 63 -5.16 -3.86 20.40
CA GLU A 63 -5.77 -3.09 21.46
C GLU A 63 -5.29 -1.63 21.44
N PRO A 64 -6.18 -0.65 21.72
CA PRO A 64 -5.77 0.74 21.82
C PRO A 64 -4.69 0.93 22.90
N PHE A 65 -3.68 1.77 22.59
CA PHE A 65 -2.57 2.11 23.48
C PHE A 65 -1.62 0.94 23.80
N SER A 66 -1.73 -0.18 23.11
CA SER A 66 -0.84 -1.33 23.28
C SER A 66 0.55 -1.01 22.71
N GLN A 67 1.59 -1.26 23.53
CA GLN A 67 3.01 -1.12 23.17
C GLN A 67 3.81 -2.24 23.83
N GLU A 68 4.71 -2.91 23.09
CA GLU A 68 5.48 -4.04 23.64
C GLU A 68 6.60 -3.61 24.60
N ARG A 69 7.18 -2.44 24.37
CA ARG A 69 8.30 -1.90 25.17
C ARG A 69 8.19 -0.39 25.34
N GLU A 70 8.30 0.05 26.58
CA GLU A 70 8.62 1.43 26.93
C GLU A 70 10.14 1.67 26.75
N ASP A 71 10.72 1.42 25.59
CA ASP A 71 12.12 1.75 25.37
C ASP A 71 12.28 3.26 25.30
N ALA A 72 12.79 3.83 26.40
CA ALA A 72 13.14 5.25 26.55
C ALA A 72 14.15 5.78 25.50
N ARG A 73 14.55 4.97 24.53
CA ARG A 73 15.50 5.30 23.47
C ARG A 73 14.89 5.60 22.11
N SER A 74 13.60 5.32 21.89
CA SER A 74 12.98 5.70 20.62
C SER A 74 12.36 7.09 20.73
N THR A 75 13.01 8.08 20.15
CA THR A 75 12.52 9.47 19.98
C THR A 75 11.23 9.58 19.15
N GLN A 76 10.68 8.48 18.69
CA GLN A 76 9.42 8.37 17.94
C GLN A 76 8.45 7.42 18.62
N GLN A 77 8.04 7.77 19.83
CA GLN A 77 6.98 7.07 20.54
C GLN A 77 5.65 7.26 19.81
N GLY A 78 5.15 6.19 19.18
CA GLY A 78 3.78 6.16 18.65
C GLY A 78 2.81 5.98 19.82
N ILE A 79 1.61 6.58 19.72
CA ILE A 79 0.59 6.56 20.78
C ILE A 79 -0.03 5.14 20.97
N GLY A 80 0.36 4.13 20.17
CA GLY A 80 -0.21 2.76 20.24
C GLY A 80 -1.61 2.64 19.66
N LEU A 81 -2.05 3.59 18.82
CA LEU A 81 -3.38 3.58 18.20
C LEU A 81 -3.39 3.00 16.77
N GLY A 82 -2.23 2.93 16.11
CA GLY A 82 -2.16 2.59 14.68
C GLY A 82 -2.79 1.25 14.33
N MET A 83 -2.46 0.19 15.07
CA MET A 83 -2.97 -1.15 14.79
C MET A 83 -4.43 -1.35 15.21
N ALA A 84 -4.90 -0.66 16.26
CA ALA A 84 -6.30 -0.63 16.63
C ALA A 84 -7.15 0.04 15.53
N ILE A 85 -6.66 1.16 14.96
CA ILE A 85 -7.29 1.82 13.81
C ILE A 85 -7.33 0.88 12.60
N VAL A 86 -6.24 0.19 12.29
CA VAL A 86 -6.17 -0.79 11.20
C VAL A 86 -7.25 -1.85 11.35
N LYS A 87 -7.33 -2.49 12.51
CA LYS A 87 -8.35 -3.52 12.79
C LYS A 87 -9.76 -2.98 12.62
N GLY A 88 -10.07 -1.83 13.22
CA GLY A 88 -11.41 -1.22 13.12
C GLY A 88 -11.79 -0.84 11.69
N LEU A 89 -10.84 -0.34 10.87
CA LEU A 89 -11.10 -0.04 9.47
C LEU A 89 -11.34 -1.30 8.63
N ILE A 90 -10.55 -2.37 8.84
CA ILE A 90 -10.71 -3.64 8.16
C ILE A 90 -12.05 -4.28 8.51
N GLU A 91 -12.41 -4.34 9.79
CA GLU A 91 -13.70 -4.85 10.26
C GLU A 91 -14.88 -4.05 9.68
N LYS A 92 -14.77 -2.72 9.64
CA LYS A 92 -15.76 -1.84 8.99
C LYS A 92 -15.92 -2.11 7.50
N MET A 93 -14.88 -2.64 6.84
CA MET A 93 -14.91 -3.07 5.45
C MET A 93 -15.36 -4.52 5.27
N GLY A 94 -15.74 -5.22 6.35
CA GLY A 94 -16.16 -6.62 6.34
C GLY A 94 -14.99 -7.61 6.19
N GLY A 95 -13.77 -7.15 6.43
CA GLY A 95 -12.55 -7.94 6.30
C GLY A 95 -12.02 -8.49 7.62
N THR A 96 -10.87 -9.14 7.55
CA THR A 96 -10.14 -9.71 8.69
C THR A 96 -8.66 -9.36 8.60
N ILE A 97 -7.99 -9.28 9.75
CA ILE A 97 -6.54 -9.18 9.86
C ILE A 97 -6.01 -10.20 10.86
N GLU A 98 -4.93 -10.85 10.50
CA GLU A 98 -4.17 -11.78 11.32
C GLU A 98 -2.72 -11.30 11.40
N VAL A 99 -2.05 -11.60 12.52
CA VAL A 99 -0.62 -11.38 12.69
C VAL A 99 0.06 -12.66 13.10
N LYS A 100 1.23 -12.93 12.53
CA LYS A 100 2.15 -14.00 12.93
C LYS A 100 3.52 -13.36 13.08
N SER A 101 4.15 -13.55 14.22
CA SER A 101 5.45 -12.94 14.50
C SER A 101 6.30 -13.83 15.37
N GLU A 102 7.61 -13.69 15.25
CA GLU A 102 8.59 -14.37 16.08
C GLU A 102 9.71 -13.38 16.42
N GLU A 103 10.02 -13.26 17.73
CA GLU A 103 11.07 -12.38 18.20
C GLU A 103 12.40 -12.73 17.52
N GLY A 104 13.07 -11.70 17.05
CA GLY A 104 14.33 -11.86 16.34
C GLY A 104 14.23 -12.30 14.89
N ILE A 105 13.05 -12.62 14.35
CA ILE A 105 12.84 -13.05 12.95
C ILE A 105 12.09 -12.01 12.14
N GLY A 106 10.95 -11.51 12.64
CA GLY A 106 10.11 -10.53 11.97
C GLY A 106 8.63 -10.80 12.14
N SER A 107 7.80 -10.08 11.36
CA SER A 107 6.35 -10.18 11.46
C SER A 107 5.70 -10.38 10.09
N THR A 108 4.54 -11.02 10.08
CA THR A 108 3.70 -11.22 8.91
C THR A 108 2.27 -10.80 9.24
N PHE A 109 1.75 -9.84 8.49
CA PHE A 109 0.36 -9.39 8.56
C PHE A 109 -0.40 -9.95 7.37
N ILE A 110 -1.55 -10.60 7.62
CA ILE A 110 -2.41 -11.18 6.59
C ILE A 110 -3.75 -10.44 6.66
N ILE A 111 -4.09 -9.73 5.60
CA ILE A 111 -5.28 -8.88 5.50
C ILE A 111 -6.20 -9.45 4.44
N ARG A 112 -7.48 -9.65 4.76
CA ARG A 112 -8.49 -10.08 3.80
C ARG A 112 -9.63 -9.09 3.79
N ILE A 113 -9.96 -8.53 2.62
CA ILE A 113 -11.04 -7.56 2.49
C ILE A 113 -11.90 -7.94 1.28
N PRO A 114 -13.23 -8.09 1.48
CA PRO A 114 -14.17 -8.32 0.40
C PRO A 114 -14.49 -7.01 -0.33
N PHE A 115 -14.56 -7.09 -1.66
CA PHE A 115 -14.96 -5.98 -2.53
C PHE A 115 -16.08 -6.42 -3.45
N LYS A 116 -17.09 -5.57 -3.58
CA LYS A 116 -18.06 -5.72 -4.65
C LYS A 116 -17.39 -5.39 -5.97
N LEU A 117 -17.53 -6.29 -6.95
CA LEU A 117 -17.12 -5.97 -8.30
C LEU A 117 -18.03 -4.86 -8.81
N ALA A 118 -17.44 -3.79 -9.32
CA ALA A 118 -18.18 -2.85 -10.14
C ALA A 118 -18.67 -3.63 -11.38
N PRO A 119 -19.90 -3.35 -11.88
CA PRO A 119 -20.26 -3.82 -13.20
C PRO A 119 -19.11 -3.43 -14.12
N ALA A 120 -18.66 -4.39 -14.95
CA ALA A 120 -17.67 -4.06 -15.97
C ALA A 120 -18.17 -2.76 -16.61
N PRO A 121 -17.35 -1.69 -16.65
CA PRO A 121 -17.78 -0.54 -17.41
C PRO A 121 -18.19 -1.12 -18.74
N ASP A 122 -19.44 -0.84 -19.17
CA ASP A 122 -19.82 -1.13 -20.54
C ASP A 122 -18.58 -0.75 -21.32
N THR A 123 -17.96 -1.73 -21.92
CA THR A 123 -16.83 -1.46 -22.78
C THR A 123 -17.38 -0.60 -23.91
N VAL A 124 -17.63 0.66 -23.60
CA VAL A 124 -17.28 1.66 -24.56
C VAL A 124 -15.82 1.25 -24.79
N LYS A 125 -15.60 0.46 -25.85
CA LYS A 125 -14.40 0.58 -26.60
C LYS A 125 -14.31 2.10 -26.82
N LYS A 126 -13.71 2.81 -25.85
CA LYS A 126 -12.82 3.87 -26.23
C LYS A 126 -11.83 3.08 -27.06
N THR A 127 -12.14 2.93 -28.34
CA THR A 127 -11.13 3.25 -29.30
C THR A 127 -10.57 4.51 -28.70
N ALA A 128 -9.51 4.39 -27.89
CA ALA A 128 -8.52 5.42 -27.87
C ALA A 128 -8.34 5.60 -29.38
N ALA A 129 -9.04 6.55 -29.98
CA ALA A 129 -8.56 7.18 -31.16
C ALA A 129 -7.14 7.47 -30.70
N GLN A 130 -6.18 6.66 -31.15
CA GLN A 130 -4.79 6.99 -30.97
C GLN A 130 -4.76 8.43 -31.49
N MET A 131 -4.81 9.36 -30.53
CA MET A 131 -4.64 10.75 -30.88
C MET A 131 -3.23 10.76 -31.41
N ASP A 132 -3.12 10.82 -32.73
CA ASP A 132 -1.84 11.01 -33.37
C ASP A 132 -1.33 12.36 -32.89
N ILE A 133 -0.38 12.32 -31.96
CA ILE A 133 0.28 13.50 -31.42
C ILE A 133 1.55 13.82 -32.20
N SER A 134 1.81 13.09 -33.26
CA SER A 134 2.97 13.24 -34.13
C SER A 134 3.01 14.65 -34.72
N GLY A 135 4.11 15.33 -34.52
CA GLY A 135 4.33 16.70 -34.97
C GLY A 135 3.67 17.81 -34.13
N LEU A 136 2.96 17.47 -33.03
CA LEU A 136 2.45 18.48 -32.12
C LEU A 136 3.61 19.08 -31.29
N ASN A 137 3.56 20.41 -31.09
CA ASN A 137 4.48 21.09 -30.18
C ASN A 137 3.84 21.12 -28.78
N LEU A 138 4.46 20.44 -27.83
CA LEU A 138 3.96 20.32 -26.46
C LEU A 138 4.94 20.99 -25.50
N LEU A 139 4.42 21.67 -24.49
CA LEU A 139 5.17 22.18 -23.36
C LEU A 139 4.96 21.23 -22.16
N LEU A 140 6.04 20.63 -21.69
CA LEU A 140 6.06 19.82 -20.48
C LEU A 140 6.57 20.70 -19.33
N VAL A 141 5.76 20.86 -18.29
CA VAL A 141 6.14 21.53 -17.04
C VAL A 141 6.09 20.51 -15.92
N GLU A 142 7.23 20.13 -15.39
CA GLU A 142 7.36 19.11 -14.35
C GLU A 142 8.59 19.47 -13.49
N ASP A 143 8.40 19.52 -12.18
CA ASP A 143 9.44 19.88 -11.20
C ASP A 143 10.27 18.66 -10.72
N ASN A 144 9.86 17.46 -11.07
CA ASN A 144 10.61 16.24 -10.79
C ASN A 144 11.36 15.76 -12.04
N GLU A 145 12.69 15.83 -12.00
CA GLU A 145 13.58 15.49 -13.11
C GLU A 145 13.31 14.08 -13.70
N LEU A 146 13.06 13.08 -12.84
CA LEU A 146 12.77 11.70 -13.29
C LEU A 146 11.41 11.63 -14.00
N ASN A 147 10.40 12.33 -13.50
CA ASN A 147 9.09 12.36 -14.14
C ASN A 147 9.16 13.08 -15.48
N ALA A 148 9.92 14.17 -15.56
CA ALA A 148 10.16 14.91 -16.80
C ALA A 148 10.82 14.02 -17.86
N GLU A 149 11.89 13.28 -17.51
CA GLU A 149 12.60 12.36 -18.40
C GLU A 149 11.68 11.24 -18.93
N ILE A 150 10.86 10.65 -18.05
CA ILE A 150 9.90 9.60 -18.44
C ILE A 150 8.86 10.17 -19.40
N ALA A 151 8.26 11.33 -19.08
CA ALA A 151 7.24 11.94 -19.92
C ALA A 151 7.82 12.39 -21.27
N GLU A 152 9.02 12.96 -21.30
CA GLU A 152 9.73 13.35 -22.52
C GLU A 152 9.95 12.13 -23.42
N THR A 153 10.45 11.02 -22.86
CA THR A 153 10.68 9.79 -23.62
C THR A 153 9.38 9.27 -24.23
N LEU A 154 8.31 9.13 -23.42
CA LEU A 154 7.04 8.58 -23.88
C LEU A 154 6.37 9.44 -24.98
N LEU A 155 6.37 10.75 -24.83
CA LEU A 155 5.71 11.66 -25.78
C LEU A 155 6.54 11.86 -27.06
N SER A 156 7.88 11.82 -26.95
CA SER A 156 8.77 11.86 -28.11
C SER A 156 8.69 10.58 -28.95
N ASP A 157 8.57 9.41 -28.31
CA ASP A 157 8.38 8.13 -29.00
C ASP A 157 7.08 8.10 -29.81
N GLU A 158 6.04 8.83 -29.36
CA GLU A 158 4.77 9.02 -30.07
C GLU A 158 4.86 10.15 -31.12
N GLY A 159 6.03 10.73 -31.33
CA GLY A 159 6.31 11.69 -32.40
C GLY A 159 6.00 13.15 -32.08
N ALA A 160 5.77 13.53 -30.84
CA ALA A 160 5.57 14.91 -30.43
C ALA A 160 6.91 15.69 -30.34
N ASN A 161 6.87 17.00 -30.61
CA ASN A 161 7.97 17.90 -30.35
C ASN A 161 7.80 18.51 -28.96
N LEU A 162 8.72 18.23 -28.02
CA LEU A 162 8.62 18.72 -26.66
C LEU A 162 9.55 19.90 -26.37
N THR A 163 9.02 20.81 -25.56
CA THR A 163 9.80 21.80 -24.83
C THR A 163 9.59 21.53 -23.35
N VAL A 164 10.68 21.25 -22.62
CA VAL A 164 10.64 21.01 -21.17
C VAL A 164 10.92 22.33 -20.46
N ALA A 165 10.12 22.66 -19.45
CA ALA A 165 10.34 23.78 -18.53
C ALA A 165 10.31 23.25 -17.10
N GLU A 166 11.24 23.72 -16.28
CA GLU A 166 11.33 23.45 -14.83
C GLU A 166 10.47 24.44 -14.04
#